data_ede9193d6f485b5d081e63517b62465a
#
_entry.id   ede9193d6f485b5d081e63517b62465a
#
_cell.length_a   1.000
_cell.length_b   1.000
_cell.length_c   1.000
_cell.angle_alpha   90.00
_cell.angle_beta   90.00
_cell.angle_gamma   90.00
#
_symmetry.space_group_name_H-M   'P 1'
#
loop_
_entity.id
_entity.type
_entity.pdbx_description
1 polymer ?
#
loop_
_entity_poly.entity_id
_entity_poly.type
_entity_poly.pdbx_seq_one_letter_code
_entity_poly.pdbx_strand_id
1 'polypeptide(L)'
;MKVMKIMEINLLKFLVKIIILSLLYTVSSKAEVRESRALVVASQEAVLSSELAARINSISVKEMERFKKGDLLIQFDCSLYEAQKDVVRANENSALIKLKSDEQMLQMRSIGKYELELSISEYEKAKSELRIAELNVERCEIRAPFDGAVEEVVVNAFESIQPQVELMKIIKTDVLELEMVVSSEWVSWLTIGHPITVYIDEIQEEFNASISGIGANVDAVSQTIQLKGTITNASSALLPGMSGRVVF
;
A
#
# COMPACT_ATOMS: atom_id res chain seq x y z
N MET A 1 -48.82 -74.27 -11.36
CA MET A 1 -49.04 -72.89 -11.85
C MET A 1 -49.16 -71.82 -10.76
N LYS A 2 -49.70 -72.13 -9.58
CA LYS A 2 -49.84 -71.15 -8.44
C LYS A 2 -48.52 -70.78 -7.71
N VAL A 3 -47.59 -71.73 -7.57
CA VAL A 3 -46.31 -71.55 -6.86
C VAL A 3 -45.33 -70.65 -7.60
N MET A 4 -45.28 -70.69 -8.92
CA MET A 4 -44.42 -69.91 -9.77
C MET A 4 -44.78 -68.43 -9.74
N LYS A 5 -46.05 -68.08 -9.64
CA LYS A 5 -46.56 -66.73 -9.57
C LYS A 5 -46.25 -66.01 -8.22
N ILE A 6 -46.18 -66.83 -7.14
CA ILE A 6 -45.84 -66.29 -5.79
C ILE A 6 -44.32 -65.98 -5.70
N MET A 7 -43.52 -66.75 -6.37
CA MET A 7 -42.05 -66.61 -6.41
C MET A 7 -41.65 -65.36 -7.22
N GLU A 8 -42.31 -65.04 -8.34
CA GLU A 8 -42.10 -63.79 -9.12
C GLU A 8 -42.50 -62.56 -8.35
N ILE A 9 -43.61 -62.59 -7.60
CA ILE A 9 -44.08 -61.47 -6.80
C ILE A 9 -43.11 -61.14 -5.67
N ASN A 10 -42.53 -62.15 -5.03
CA ASN A 10 -41.52 -61.93 -3.98
C ASN A 10 -40.19 -61.45 -4.52
N LEU A 11 -39.77 -61.91 -5.70
CA LEU A 11 -38.57 -61.43 -6.37
C LEU A 11 -38.71 -59.95 -6.80
N LEU A 12 -39.90 -59.57 -7.33
CA LEU A 12 -40.21 -58.21 -7.71
C LEU A 12 -40.21 -57.25 -6.49
N LYS A 13 -40.80 -57.70 -5.38
CA LYS A 13 -40.77 -56.95 -4.10
C LYS A 13 -39.39 -56.79 -3.52
N PHE A 14 -38.53 -57.77 -3.71
CA PHE A 14 -37.13 -57.73 -3.26
C PHE A 14 -36.31 -56.77 -4.12
N LEU A 15 -36.48 -56.78 -5.43
CA LEU A 15 -35.85 -55.86 -6.38
C LEU A 15 -36.30 -54.42 -6.16
N VAL A 16 -37.59 -54.18 -5.90
CA VAL A 16 -38.14 -52.84 -5.58
C VAL A 16 -37.56 -52.32 -4.25
N LYS A 17 -37.39 -53.19 -3.24
CA LYS A 17 -36.72 -52.80 -1.97
C LYS A 17 -35.24 -52.43 -2.18
N ILE A 18 -34.50 -53.14 -3.02
CA ILE A 18 -33.12 -52.83 -3.35
C ILE A 18 -33.01 -51.48 -4.10
N ILE A 19 -33.92 -51.22 -5.04
CA ILE A 19 -33.97 -49.97 -5.81
C ILE A 19 -34.34 -48.82 -4.88
N ILE A 20 -35.28 -48.99 -3.94
CA ILE A 20 -35.63 -47.93 -2.97
C ILE A 20 -34.47 -47.70 -1.98
N LEU A 21 -33.75 -48.78 -1.57
CA LEU A 21 -32.61 -48.64 -0.70
C LEU A 21 -31.41 -47.96 -1.40
N SER A 22 -31.22 -48.20 -2.71
CA SER A 22 -30.19 -47.53 -3.49
C SER A 22 -30.51 -46.04 -3.77
N LEU A 23 -31.79 -45.66 -3.88
CA LEU A 23 -32.20 -44.28 -4.01
C LEU A 23 -32.06 -43.48 -2.71
N LEU A 24 -32.02 -44.13 -1.55
CA LEU A 24 -31.77 -43.50 -0.25
C LEU A 24 -30.28 -43.22 0.03
N TYR A 25 -29.38 -43.78 -0.78
CA TYR A 25 -27.94 -43.48 -0.75
C TYR A 25 -27.56 -42.37 -1.72
N THR A 26 -28.44 -41.42 -2.00
CA THR A 26 -27.99 -40.11 -2.51
C THR A 26 -27.25 -39.41 -1.38
N VAL A 27 -25.95 -39.67 -1.31
CA VAL A 27 -25.02 -38.91 -0.48
C VAL A 27 -25.25 -37.43 -0.77
N SER A 28 -25.90 -36.75 0.17
CA SER A 28 -25.94 -35.32 0.19
C SER A 28 -24.49 -34.86 0.39
N SER A 29 -23.79 -34.62 -0.71
CA SER A 29 -22.51 -33.96 -0.71
C SER A 29 -22.81 -32.55 -0.16
N LYS A 30 -22.74 -32.39 1.17
CA LYS A 30 -22.62 -31.06 1.76
C LYS A 30 -21.35 -30.50 1.16
N ALA A 31 -21.49 -29.51 0.30
CA ALA A 31 -20.37 -28.67 -0.07
C ALA A 31 -19.81 -28.15 1.28
N GLU A 32 -18.60 -28.53 1.62
CA GLU A 32 -17.91 -28.06 2.80
C GLU A 32 -17.69 -26.57 2.58
N VAL A 33 -18.48 -25.74 3.26
CA VAL A 33 -18.33 -24.30 3.21
C VAL A 33 -16.97 -23.98 3.86
N ARG A 34 -16.05 -23.52 3.06
CA ARG A 34 -14.71 -23.16 3.51
C ARG A 34 -14.76 -21.72 3.98
N GLU A 35 -14.55 -21.54 5.26
CA GLU A 35 -14.58 -20.23 5.90
C GLU A 35 -13.24 -19.91 6.56
N SER A 36 -12.88 -18.65 6.59
CA SER A 36 -11.75 -18.12 7.34
C SER A 36 -12.08 -16.76 7.95
N ARG A 37 -11.33 -16.37 8.96
CA ARG A 37 -11.36 -15.00 9.48
C ARG A 37 -10.52 -14.11 8.57
N ALA A 38 -10.97 -12.86 8.42
CA ALA A 38 -10.25 -11.83 7.71
C ALA A 38 -10.21 -10.55 8.54
N LEU A 39 -9.14 -9.80 8.34
CA LEU A 39 -8.96 -8.45 8.83
C LEU A 39 -8.94 -7.50 7.63
N VAL A 40 -9.71 -6.42 7.71
CA VAL A 40 -9.66 -5.32 6.73
C VAL A 40 -8.45 -4.46 7.05
N VAL A 41 -7.59 -4.24 6.07
CA VAL A 41 -6.40 -3.40 6.20
C VAL A 41 -6.37 -2.33 5.11
N ALA A 42 -5.71 -1.21 5.39
CA ALA A 42 -5.41 -0.24 4.35
C ALA A 42 -4.40 -0.83 3.35
N SER A 43 -4.58 -0.56 2.06
CA SER A 43 -3.62 -1.03 1.04
C SER A 43 -2.25 -0.38 1.15
N GLN A 44 -2.19 0.80 1.76
CA GLN A 44 -0.95 1.53 2.03
C GLN A 44 -1.07 2.29 3.35
N GLU A 45 -0.02 2.21 4.14
CA GLU A 45 0.21 2.99 5.34
C GLU A 45 1.59 3.64 5.24
N ALA A 46 1.73 4.84 5.77
CA ALA A 46 3.03 5.51 5.80
C ALA A 46 3.21 6.29 7.11
N VAL A 47 4.39 6.12 7.69
CA VAL A 47 4.88 6.98 8.77
C VAL A 47 5.72 8.08 8.13
N LEU A 48 5.22 9.30 8.18
CA LEU A 48 5.93 10.47 7.68
C LEU A 48 6.89 10.95 8.74
N SER A 49 8.18 11.05 8.40
CA SER A 49 9.24 11.48 9.31
C SER A 49 9.94 12.71 8.75
N SER A 50 10.54 13.52 9.63
CA SER A 50 11.34 14.64 9.22
C SER A 50 12.65 14.21 8.58
N GLU A 51 13.01 14.84 7.47
CA GLU A 51 14.34 14.68 6.85
C GLU A 51 15.32 15.80 7.27
N LEU A 52 14.81 16.87 7.93
CA LEU A 52 15.55 18.06 8.30
C LEU A 52 15.45 18.35 9.80
N ALA A 53 16.44 19.06 10.33
CA ALA A 53 16.34 19.72 11.62
C ALA A 53 15.66 21.10 11.41
N ALA A 54 14.42 21.24 11.87
CA ALA A 54 13.66 22.48 11.69
C ALA A 54 12.61 22.64 12.77
N ARG A 55 12.03 23.86 12.87
CA ARG A 55 10.85 24.10 13.69
C ARG A 55 9.59 23.95 12.83
N ILE A 56 8.59 23.25 13.36
CA ILE A 56 7.28 23.15 12.71
C ILE A 56 6.62 24.54 12.74
N ASN A 57 6.30 25.08 11.58
CA ASN A 57 5.58 26.34 11.47
C ASN A 57 4.07 26.12 11.60
N SER A 58 3.53 25.14 10.89
CA SER A 58 2.12 24.78 10.95
C SER A 58 1.88 23.31 10.58
N ILE A 59 0.80 22.76 11.11
CA ILE A 59 0.24 21.46 10.71
C ILE A 59 -1.13 21.78 10.10
N SER A 60 -1.30 21.43 8.82
CA SER A 60 -2.46 21.84 8.02
C SER A 60 -3.64 20.89 8.14
N VAL A 61 -3.45 19.73 8.76
CA VAL A 61 -4.44 18.66 8.91
C VAL A 61 -4.53 18.22 10.38
N LYS A 62 -5.66 17.62 10.74
CA LYS A 62 -5.89 17.06 12.08
C LYS A 62 -6.02 15.53 11.98
N GLU A 63 -5.92 14.86 13.11
CA GLU A 63 -6.28 13.45 13.21
C GLU A 63 -7.69 13.19 12.66
N MET A 64 -7.86 12.07 11.98
CA MET A 64 -9.10 11.65 11.30
C MET A 64 -9.53 12.51 10.11
N GLU A 65 -8.75 13.53 9.75
CA GLU A 65 -9.03 14.38 8.58
C GLU A 65 -8.57 13.69 7.29
N ARG A 66 -9.37 13.83 6.24
CA ARG A 66 -9.05 13.31 4.90
C ARG A 66 -8.26 14.34 4.11
N PHE A 67 -7.34 13.85 3.30
CA PHE A 67 -6.50 14.66 2.42
C PHE A 67 -6.39 14.00 1.03
N LYS A 68 -5.95 14.77 0.06
CA LYS A 68 -5.63 14.33 -1.30
C LYS A 68 -4.12 14.32 -1.51
N LYS A 69 -3.68 13.49 -2.45
CA LYS A 69 -2.29 13.47 -2.90
C LYS A 69 -1.81 14.87 -3.29
N GLY A 70 -0.65 15.26 -2.73
CA GLY A 70 -0.05 16.57 -2.94
C GLY A 70 -0.48 17.64 -1.93
N ASP A 71 -1.51 17.42 -1.13
CA ASP A 71 -1.91 18.36 -0.09
C ASP A 71 -0.77 18.58 0.91
N LEU A 72 -0.63 19.82 1.36
CA LEU A 72 0.35 20.19 2.38
C LEU A 72 -0.13 19.69 3.75
N LEU A 73 0.65 18.82 4.36
CA LEU A 73 0.33 18.27 5.68
C LEU A 73 1.06 19.03 6.80
N ILE A 74 2.37 19.25 6.63
CA ILE A 74 3.20 19.97 7.60
C ILE A 74 4.10 20.95 6.86
N GLN A 75 4.21 22.15 7.40
CA GLN A 75 5.12 23.21 6.94
C GLN A 75 6.17 23.48 8.01
N PHE A 76 7.45 23.44 7.63
CA PHE A 76 8.57 23.84 8.49
C PHE A 76 8.96 25.30 8.29
N ASP A 77 9.64 25.87 9.27
CA ASP A 77 10.35 27.15 9.15
C ASP A 77 11.64 26.92 8.36
N CYS A 78 11.63 27.35 7.13
CA CYS A 78 12.72 27.13 6.16
C CYS A 78 13.60 28.34 5.91
N SER A 79 13.46 29.38 6.67
CA SER A 79 14.22 30.61 6.48
C SER A 79 15.74 30.38 6.37
N LEU A 80 16.29 29.45 7.17
CA LEU A 80 17.70 29.09 7.11
C LEU A 80 18.08 28.38 5.79
N TYR A 81 17.28 27.41 5.37
CA TYR A 81 17.54 26.64 4.14
C TYR A 81 17.35 27.51 2.89
N GLU A 82 16.40 28.45 2.92
CA GLU A 82 16.22 29.43 1.84
C GLU A 82 17.43 30.35 1.74
N ALA A 83 17.92 30.90 2.86
CA ALA A 83 19.11 31.72 2.87
C ALA A 83 20.36 30.92 2.38
N GLN A 84 20.52 29.66 2.76
CA GLN A 84 21.58 28.79 2.27
C GLN A 84 21.49 28.59 0.74
N LYS A 85 20.29 28.31 0.23
CA LYS A 85 20.04 28.18 -1.22
C LYS A 85 20.44 29.44 -1.97
N ASP A 86 20.10 30.62 -1.43
CA ASP A 86 20.44 31.90 -2.09
C ASP A 86 21.96 32.15 -2.15
N VAL A 87 22.71 31.77 -1.11
CA VAL A 87 24.17 31.79 -1.15
C VAL A 87 24.74 30.87 -2.22
N VAL A 88 24.25 29.62 -2.27
CA VAL A 88 24.71 28.63 -3.26
C VAL A 88 24.33 29.04 -4.68
N ARG A 89 23.15 29.65 -4.86
CA ARG A 89 22.71 30.21 -6.15
C ARG A 89 23.64 31.35 -6.62
N ALA A 90 24.08 32.22 -5.70
CA ALA A 90 25.06 33.25 -6.04
C ALA A 90 26.41 32.69 -6.47
N ASN A 91 26.86 31.58 -5.84
CA ASN A 91 28.08 30.88 -6.24
C ASN A 91 27.95 30.24 -7.63
N GLU A 92 26.81 29.56 -7.92
CA GLU A 92 26.53 29.00 -9.25
C GLU A 92 26.54 30.08 -10.33
N ASN A 93 25.86 31.19 -10.10
CA ASN A 93 25.87 32.34 -11.01
C ASN A 93 27.30 32.89 -11.27
N SER A 94 28.14 32.96 -10.24
CA SER A 94 29.53 33.42 -10.37
C SER A 94 30.35 32.44 -11.23
N ALA A 95 30.18 31.12 -11.02
CA ALA A 95 30.85 30.08 -11.82
C ALA A 95 30.37 30.11 -13.29
N LEU A 96 29.08 30.36 -13.54
CA LEU A 96 28.53 30.52 -14.89
C LEU A 96 29.11 31.74 -15.62
N ILE A 97 29.24 32.87 -14.92
CA ILE A 97 29.83 34.08 -15.48
C ILE A 97 31.30 33.81 -15.86
N LYS A 98 32.06 33.15 -14.97
CA LYS A 98 33.45 32.76 -15.24
C LYS A 98 33.55 31.85 -16.48
N LEU A 99 32.73 30.80 -16.54
CA LEU A 99 32.67 29.87 -17.67
C LEU A 99 32.44 30.65 -19.00
N LYS A 100 31.43 31.53 -19.03
CA LYS A 100 31.14 32.34 -20.23
C LYS A 100 32.30 33.26 -20.62
N SER A 101 33.02 33.81 -19.66
CA SER A 101 34.21 34.62 -19.91
C SER A 101 35.34 33.76 -20.51
N ASP A 102 35.58 32.56 -19.96
CA ASP A 102 36.62 31.67 -20.40
C ASP A 102 36.30 31.10 -21.80
N GLU A 103 35.04 30.85 -22.13
CA GLU A 103 34.61 30.51 -23.51
C GLU A 103 34.98 31.59 -24.52
N GLN A 104 34.74 32.86 -24.16
CA GLN A 104 35.10 34.01 -25.00
C GLN A 104 36.63 34.16 -25.14
N MET A 105 37.35 33.98 -24.02
CA MET A 105 38.83 34.06 -24.04
C MET A 105 39.46 32.94 -24.87
N LEU A 106 38.89 31.74 -24.87
CA LEU A 106 39.34 30.65 -25.73
C LEU A 106 39.16 30.99 -27.22
N GLN A 107 37.99 31.59 -27.59
CA GLN A 107 37.74 32.05 -28.96
C GLN A 107 38.79 33.08 -29.42
N MET A 108 39.25 33.96 -28.50
CA MET A 108 40.30 34.95 -28.72
C MET A 108 41.71 34.33 -28.61
N ARG A 109 41.83 33.00 -28.35
CA ARG A 109 43.10 32.29 -28.11
C ARG A 109 43.90 32.84 -26.92
N SER A 110 43.23 33.43 -25.94
CA SER A 110 43.85 34.03 -24.76
C SER A 110 44.06 33.02 -23.62
N ILE A 111 43.34 31.89 -23.65
CA ILE A 111 43.47 30.79 -22.71
C ILE A 111 43.57 29.44 -23.45
N GLY A 112 44.02 28.39 -22.73
CA GLY A 112 44.08 27.02 -23.22
C GLY A 112 42.79 26.26 -23.01
N LYS A 113 42.63 25.14 -23.72
CA LYS A 113 41.48 24.26 -23.53
C LYS A 113 41.35 23.72 -22.09
N TYR A 114 42.46 23.44 -21.45
CA TYR A 114 42.49 22.96 -20.06
C TYR A 114 41.80 23.94 -19.10
N GLU A 115 42.01 25.23 -19.27
CA GLU A 115 41.45 26.29 -18.43
C GLU A 115 39.91 26.39 -18.59
N LEU A 116 39.45 26.26 -19.84
CA LEU A 116 38.01 26.14 -20.09
C LEU A 116 37.40 24.87 -19.46
N GLU A 117 38.06 23.71 -19.62
CA GLU A 117 37.58 22.45 -19.01
C GLU A 117 37.48 22.56 -17.47
N LEU A 118 38.41 23.27 -16.84
CA LEU A 118 38.37 23.56 -15.42
C LEU A 118 37.13 24.41 -15.03
N SER A 119 36.86 25.49 -15.80
CA SER A 119 35.71 26.36 -15.58
C SER A 119 34.38 25.60 -15.81
N ILE A 120 34.31 24.70 -16.77
CA ILE A 120 33.15 23.82 -16.98
C ILE A 120 32.95 22.95 -15.74
N SER A 121 34.03 22.34 -15.22
CA SER A 121 33.93 21.46 -14.02
C SER A 121 33.52 22.25 -12.77
N GLU A 122 34.01 23.48 -12.58
CA GLU A 122 33.64 24.37 -11.50
C GLU A 122 32.15 24.76 -11.57
N TYR A 123 31.65 25.08 -12.77
CA TYR A 123 30.23 25.37 -12.96
C TYR A 123 29.32 24.17 -12.67
N GLU A 124 29.64 22.99 -13.19
CA GLU A 124 28.87 21.77 -12.95
C GLU A 124 28.86 21.38 -11.45
N LYS A 125 29.97 21.61 -10.75
CA LYS A 125 30.03 21.46 -9.28
C LYS A 125 29.07 22.41 -8.59
N ALA A 126 29.15 23.71 -8.89
CA ALA A 126 28.29 24.74 -8.26
C ALA A 126 26.81 24.51 -8.55
N LYS A 127 26.47 24.08 -9.78
CA LYS A 127 25.12 23.68 -10.17
C LYS A 127 24.59 22.49 -9.37
N SER A 128 25.45 21.50 -9.11
CA SER A 128 25.09 20.34 -8.28
C SER A 128 24.88 20.72 -6.82
N GLU A 129 25.69 21.62 -6.29
CA GLU A 129 25.52 22.18 -4.94
C GLU A 129 24.19 22.96 -4.82
N LEU A 130 23.83 23.76 -5.83
CA LEU A 130 22.53 24.43 -5.88
C LEU A 130 21.37 23.44 -5.86
N ARG A 131 21.46 22.35 -6.63
CA ARG A 131 20.42 21.31 -6.64
C ARG A 131 20.22 20.68 -5.25
N ILE A 132 21.30 20.44 -4.51
CA ILE A 132 21.21 19.93 -3.11
C ILE A 132 20.50 20.94 -2.22
N ALA A 133 20.82 22.23 -2.33
CA ALA A 133 20.18 23.27 -1.54
C ALA A 133 18.67 23.43 -1.88
N GLU A 134 18.31 23.30 -3.17
CA GLU A 134 16.91 23.28 -3.60
C GLU A 134 16.12 22.09 -3.02
N LEU A 135 16.69 20.90 -3.04
CA LEU A 135 16.08 19.71 -2.44
C LEU A 135 15.86 19.89 -0.93
N ASN A 136 16.79 20.55 -0.23
CA ASN A 136 16.59 20.83 1.19
C ASN A 136 15.43 21.79 1.43
N VAL A 137 15.21 22.77 0.55
CA VAL A 137 14.03 23.65 0.63
C VAL A 137 12.74 22.89 0.27
N GLU A 138 12.76 21.99 -0.71
CA GLU A 138 11.62 21.13 -1.05
C GLU A 138 11.18 20.26 0.15
N ARG A 139 12.14 19.75 0.95
CA ARG A 139 11.88 18.96 2.17
C ARG A 139 11.26 19.74 3.32
N CYS A 140 11.13 21.05 3.19
CA CYS A 140 10.48 21.90 4.19
C CYS A 140 8.96 21.76 4.20
N GLU A 141 8.42 21.10 3.21
CA GLU A 141 7.00 20.80 3.10
C GLU A 141 6.77 19.29 3.08
N ILE A 142 6.06 18.79 4.05
CA ILE A 142 5.59 17.41 4.02
C ILE A 142 4.26 17.39 3.29
N ARG A 143 4.25 16.77 2.12
CA ARG A 143 3.06 16.62 1.29
C ARG A 143 2.59 15.18 1.23
N ALA A 144 1.27 15.01 1.10
CA ALA A 144 0.63 13.71 1.03
C ALA A 144 1.10 12.91 -0.21
N PRO A 145 1.63 11.68 -0.05
CA PRO A 145 2.10 10.85 -1.17
C PRO A 145 0.96 10.16 -1.94
N PHE A 146 -0.22 10.01 -1.31
CA PHE A 146 -1.43 9.40 -1.84
C PHE A 146 -2.69 10.04 -1.23
N ASP A 147 -3.88 9.69 -1.73
CA ASP A 147 -5.16 10.09 -1.14
C ASP A 147 -5.45 9.23 0.09
N GLY A 148 -5.86 9.85 1.21
CA GLY A 148 -6.06 9.09 2.43
C GLY A 148 -6.60 9.90 3.60
N ALA A 149 -6.32 9.42 4.81
CA ALA A 149 -6.66 10.07 6.07
C ALA A 149 -5.48 10.04 7.04
N VAL A 150 -5.45 11.02 7.93
CA VAL A 150 -4.51 11.06 9.05
C VAL A 150 -4.97 10.10 10.13
N GLU A 151 -4.13 9.14 10.48
CA GLU A 151 -4.38 8.21 11.59
C GLU A 151 -3.97 8.84 12.92
N GLU A 152 -2.75 9.39 12.98
CA GLU A 152 -2.16 9.95 14.19
C GLU A 152 -1.24 11.13 13.85
N VAL A 153 -1.26 12.18 14.66
CA VAL A 153 -0.30 13.29 14.62
C VAL A 153 0.56 13.25 15.88
N VAL A 154 1.87 13.00 15.72
CA VAL A 154 2.78 12.74 16.85
C VAL A 154 3.43 14.02 17.38
N VAL A 155 3.43 15.10 16.59
CA VAL A 155 4.13 16.36 16.88
C VAL A 155 3.18 17.55 16.98
N ASN A 156 3.67 18.65 17.53
CA ASN A 156 2.88 19.88 17.68
C ASN A 156 3.45 21.03 16.84
N ALA A 157 2.57 21.98 16.47
CA ALA A 157 3.02 23.23 15.87
C ALA A 157 3.98 23.98 16.80
N PHE A 158 4.99 24.63 16.20
CA PHE A 158 6.08 25.36 16.87
C PHE A 158 7.09 24.48 17.62
N GLU A 159 6.97 23.18 17.54
CA GLU A 159 7.96 22.22 18.07
C GLU A 159 9.21 22.21 17.19
N SER A 160 10.39 22.08 17.82
CA SER A 160 11.67 21.92 17.12
C SER A 160 12.00 20.44 17.04
N ILE A 161 12.21 19.96 15.83
CA ILE A 161 12.43 18.53 15.56
C ILE A 161 13.80 18.28 14.95
N GLN A 162 14.28 17.07 15.09
CA GLN A 162 15.50 16.55 14.48
C GLN A 162 15.15 15.65 13.27
N PRO A 163 16.12 15.36 12.38
CA PRO A 163 15.92 14.38 11.33
C PRO A 163 15.50 13.01 11.90
N GLN A 164 14.66 12.28 11.14
CA GLN A 164 14.14 10.94 11.46
C GLN A 164 13.10 10.90 12.61
N VAL A 165 12.68 12.04 13.13
CA VAL A 165 11.55 12.10 14.07
C VAL A 165 10.26 11.83 13.31
N GLU A 166 9.43 10.94 13.82
CA GLU A 166 8.09 10.66 13.30
C GLU A 166 7.20 11.89 13.51
N LEU A 167 6.45 12.26 12.46
CA LEU A 167 5.60 13.44 12.44
C LEU A 167 4.12 13.06 12.49
N MET A 168 3.73 12.13 11.64
CA MET A 168 2.37 11.63 11.56
C MET A 168 2.30 10.28 10.86
N LYS A 169 1.24 9.53 11.15
CA LYS A 169 0.85 8.32 10.45
C LYS A 169 -0.33 8.60 9.55
N ILE A 170 -0.25 8.10 8.33
CA ILE A 170 -1.29 8.27 7.32
C ILE A 170 -1.66 6.93 6.70
N ILE A 171 -2.93 6.75 6.40
CA ILE A 171 -3.48 5.54 5.79
C ILE A 171 -4.24 5.86 4.51
N LYS A 172 -4.14 4.96 3.55
CA LYS A 172 -4.94 5.02 2.33
C LYS A 172 -6.33 4.46 2.59
N THR A 173 -7.37 5.22 2.21
CA THR A 173 -8.76 4.87 2.56
C THR A 173 -9.63 4.50 1.37
N ASP A 174 -9.15 4.67 0.15
CA ASP A 174 -9.88 4.40 -1.10
C ASP A 174 -9.77 2.95 -1.57
N VAL A 175 -8.69 2.26 -1.19
CA VAL A 175 -8.46 0.85 -1.52
C VAL A 175 -8.20 0.08 -0.24
N LEU A 176 -9.09 -0.85 0.08
CA LEU A 176 -8.99 -1.71 1.25
C LEU A 176 -8.67 -3.14 0.82
N GLU A 177 -7.83 -3.79 1.59
CA GLU A 177 -7.43 -5.18 1.41
C GLU A 177 -7.94 -6.04 2.55
N LEU A 178 -8.04 -7.33 2.31
CA LEU A 178 -8.32 -8.35 3.31
C LEU A 178 -7.03 -9.11 3.59
N GLU A 179 -6.68 -9.26 4.84
CA GLU A 179 -5.66 -10.22 5.28
C GLU A 179 -6.33 -11.42 5.94
N MET A 180 -5.97 -12.60 5.48
CA MET A 180 -6.58 -13.87 5.89
C MET A 180 -5.50 -14.90 6.13
N VAL A 181 -5.78 -15.85 7.02
CA VAL A 181 -4.91 -17.00 7.25
C VAL A 181 -5.76 -18.26 7.06
N VAL A 182 -5.35 -19.12 6.13
CA VAL A 182 -6.09 -20.34 5.77
C VAL A 182 -5.20 -21.59 5.88
N SER A 183 -5.81 -22.79 5.89
CA SER A 183 -5.04 -24.03 5.83
C SER A 183 -4.19 -24.10 4.56
N SER A 184 -2.95 -24.55 4.70
CA SER A 184 -2.03 -24.73 3.57
C SER A 184 -2.53 -25.73 2.52
N GLU A 185 -3.42 -26.64 2.89
CA GLU A 185 -4.07 -27.59 1.97
C GLU A 185 -4.86 -26.88 0.86
N TRP A 186 -5.33 -25.64 1.12
CA TRP A 186 -6.13 -24.89 0.17
C TRP A 186 -5.33 -24.35 -1.03
N VAL A 187 -4.00 -24.29 -0.91
CA VAL A 187 -3.11 -23.87 -2.01
C VAL A 187 -3.30 -24.71 -3.27
N SER A 188 -3.75 -25.96 -3.12
CA SER A 188 -3.94 -26.87 -4.26
C SER A 188 -5.02 -26.42 -5.24
N TRP A 189 -5.99 -25.60 -4.80
CA TRP A 189 -7.11 -25.13 -5.62
C TRP A 189 -7.27 -23.62 -5.63
N LEU A 190 -6.68 -22.89 -4.66
CA LEU A 190 -6.72 -21.43 -4.62
C LEU A 190 -5.85 -20.83 -5.73
N THR A 191 -6.41 -19.82 -6.40
CA THR A 191 -5.71 -19.07 -7.44
C THR A 191 -5.91 -17.58 -7.23
N ILE A 192 -4.97 -16.77 -7.71
CA ILE A 192 -5.14 -15.31 -7.77
C ILE A 192 -6.35 -15.02 -8.66
N GLY A 193 -7.21 -14.10 -8.23
CA GLY A 193 -8.48 -13.77 -8.88
C GLY A 193 -9.66 -14.64 -8.44
N HIS A 194 -9.45 -15.64 -7.54
CA HIS A 194 -10.56 -16.44 -7.01
C HIS A 194 -11.57 -15.52 -6.30
N PRO A 195 -12.87 -15.56 -6.68
CA PRO A 195 -13.90 -14.75 -6.05
C PRO A 195 -14.18 -15.26 -4.64
N ILE A 196 -14.33 -14.33 -3.71
CA ILE A 196 -14.69 -14.60 -2.31
C ILE A 196 -15.74 -13.61 -1.84
N THR A 197 -16.49 -13.98 -0.83
CA THR A 197 -17.45 -13.10 -0.17
C THR A 197 -17.02 -12.91 1.28
N VAL A 198 -16.93 -11.66 1.73
CA VAL A 198 -16.62 -11.33 3.12
C VAL A 198 -17.83 -10.70 3.80
N TYR A 199 -18.20 -11.24 4.93
CA TYR A 199 -19.19 -10.66 5.85
C TYR A 199 -18.45 -9.94 6.98
N ILE A 200 -18.63 -8.62 7.08
CA ILE A 200 -17.98 -7.76 8.08
C ILE A 200 -18.84 -7.71 9.32
N ASP A 201 -18.28 -8.10 10.46
CA ASP A 201 -19.03 -8.29 11.70
C ASP A 201 -19.52 -6.96 12.30
N GLU A 202 -18.74 -5.87 12.20
CA GLU A 202 -19.02 -4.57 12.82
C GLU A 202 -20.18 -3.81 12.12
N ILE A 203 -20.29 -3.94 10.81
CA ILE A 203 -21.34 -3.24 10.03
C ILE A 203 -22.43 -4.17 9.51
N GLN A 204 -22.26 -5.50 9.70
CA GLN A 204 -23.21 -6.54 9.29
C GLN A 204 -23.54 -6.52 7.80
N GLU A 205 -22.56 -6.20 6.97
CA GLU A 205 -22.69 -6.14 5.51
C GLU A 205 -21.78 -7.15 4.81
N GLU A 206 -22.20 -7.59 3.63
CA GLU A 206 -21.43 -8.47 2.76
C GLU A 206 -20.77 -7.68 1.64
N PHE A 207 -19.51 -8.02 1.36
CA PHE A 207 -18.75 -7.45 0.25
C PHE A 207 -18.18 -8.55 -0.63
N ASN A 208 -18.19 -8.28 -1.93
CA ASN A 208 -17.47 -9.12 -2.88
C ASN A 208 -16.00 -8.74 -2.88
N ALA A 209 -15.14 -9.75 -2.89
CA ALA A 209 -13.71 -9.58 -2.97
C ALA A 209 -13.10 -10.65 -3.87
N SER A 210 -11.83 -10.52 -4.18
CA SER A 210 -11.07 -11.52 -4.91
C SER A 210 -9.69 -11.68 -4.31
N ILE A 211 -9.14 -12.89 -4.38
CA ILE A 211 -7.78 -13.15 -3.93
C ILE A 211 -6.78 -12.37 -4.80
N SER A 212 -6.01 -11.48 -4.17
CA SER A 212 -4.99 -10.66 -4.83
C SER A 212 -3.57 -11.20 -4.61
N GLY A 213 -3.37 -12.00 -3.57
CA GLY A 213 -2.06 -12.56 -3.26
C GLY A 213 -2.15 -13.83 -2.42
N ILE A 214 -1.21 -14.72 -2.66
CA ILE A 214 -1.01 -15.96 -1.90
C ILE A 214 0.41 -15.91 -1.33
N GLY A 215 0.55 -16.15 -0.02
CA GLY A 215 1.84 -16.13 0.66
C GLY A 215 2.87 -17.05 0.01
N ALA A 216 4.12 -16.62 0.02
CA ALA A 216 5.22 -17.39 -0.59
C ALA A 216 5.74 -18.54 0.29
N ASN A 217 5.32 -18.60 1.55
CA ASN A 217 5.73 -19.61 2.52
C ASN A 217 4.54 -20.09 3.35
N VAL A 218 4.64 -21.32 3.80
CA VAL A 218 3.70 -21.96 4.74
C VAL A 218 4.32 -21.91 6.13
N ASP A 219 3.55 -21.48 7.13
CA ASP A 219 3.96 -21.65 8.52
C ASP A 219 3.92 -23.14 8.88
N ALA A 220 5.09 -23.70 9.19
CA ALA A 220 5.23 -25.13 9.43
C ALA A 220 4.60 -25.61 10.76
N VAL A 221 4.41 -24.70 11.71
CA VAL A 221 3.85 -25.02 13.04
C VAL A 221 2.33 -25.05 12.97
N SER A 222 1.72 -24.02 12.40
CA SER A 222 0.26 -23.89 12.27
C SER A 222 -0.29 -24.56 11.02
N GLN A 223 0.56 -24.95 10.07
CA GLN A 223 0.18 -25.47 8.74
C GLN A 223 -0.77 -24.51 7.99
N THR A 224 -0.50 -23.22 8.10
CA THR A 224 -1.31 -22.18 7.48
C THR A 224 -0.52 -21.37 6.46
N ILE A 225 -1.25 -20.70 5.57
CA ILE A 225 -0.72 -19.77 4.61
C ILE A 225 -1.49 -18.44 4.69
N GLN A 226 -0.78 -17.35 4.52
CA GLN A 226 -1.37 -16.02 4.47
C GLN A 226 -1.92 -15.73 3.07
N LEU A 227 -3.11 -15.17 3.00
CA LEU A 227 -3.74 -14.71 1.77
C LEU A 227 -4.03 -13.22 1.87
N LYS A 228 -3.97 -12.55 0.73
CA LYS A 228 -4.49 -11.20 0.55
C LYS A 228 -5.67 -11.22 -0.42
N GLY A 229 -6.66 -10.40 -0.13
CA GLY A 229 -7.81 -10.17 -1.02
C GLY A 229 -8.02 -8.69 -1.23
N THR A 230 -8.57 -8.31 -2.38
CA THR A 230 -8.98 -6.94 -2.65
C THR A 230 -10.50 -6.87 -2.65
N ILE A 231 -11.06 -5.93 -1.88
CA ILE A 231 -12.50 -5.70 -1.81
C ILE A 231 -12.94 -4.91 -3.03
N THR A 232 -14.01 -5.39 -3.69
CA THR A 232 -14.63 -4.70 -4.80
C THR A 232 -15.80 -3.86 -4.27
N ASN A 233 -15.89 -2.59 -4.63
CA ASN A 233 -16.95 -1.67 -4.19
C ASN A 233 -17.01 -1.50 -2.65
N ALA A 234 -15.89 -1.19 -2.03
CA ALA A 234 -15.85 -0.83 -0.62
C ALA A 234 -16.82 0.34 -0.33
N SER A 235 -17.67 0.19 0.69
CA SER A 235 -18.53 1.28 1.15
C SER A 235 -17.73 2.26 2.00
N SER A 236 -18.21 3.50 2.12
CA SER A 236 -17.58 4.51 3.00
C SER A 236 -17.65 4.16 4.49
N ALA A 237 -18.47 3.18 4.85
CA ALA A 237 -18.60 2.68 6.22
C ALA A 237 -17.52 1.65 6.57
N LEU A 238 -16.84 1.06 5.56
CA LEU A 238 -15.80 0.07 5.76
C LEU A 238 -14.48 0.77 6.14
N LEU A 239 -13.93 0.39 7.28
CA LEU A 239 -12.70 0.98 7.83
C LEU A 239 -11.62 -0.08 8.04
N PRO A 240 -10.34 0.25 7.89
CA PRO A 240 -9.25 -0.60 8.36
C PRO A 240 -9.39 -0.96 9.83
N GLY A 241 -9.03 -2.18 10.21
CA GLY A 241 -9.18 -2.72 11.56
C GLY A 241 -10.49 -3.49 11.77
N MET A 242 -11.48 -3.37 10.88
CA MET A 242 -12.68 -4.20 10.94
C MET A 242 -12.37 -5.66 10.61
N SER A 243 -13.15 -6.56 11.18
CA SER A 243 -12.96 -8.00 11.02
C SER A 243 -14.20 -8.68 10.48
N GLY A 244 -13.99 -9.84 9.83
CA GLY A 244 -15.11 -10.54 9.25
C GLY A 244 -14.83 -12.02 8.97
N ARG A 245 -15.84 -12.68 8.41
CA ARG A 245 -15.76 -14.04 7.92
C ARG A 245 -15.75 -14.04 6.39
N VAL A 246 -14.81 -14.78 5.82
CA VAL A 246 -14.70 -14.96 4.38
C VAL A 246 -15.18 -16.36 4.02
N VAL A 247 -16.00 -16.42 2.99
CA VAL A 247 -16.49 -17.65 2.37
C VAL A 247 -15.85 -17.77 0.98
N PHE A 248 -15.29 -18.96 0.72
CA PHE A 248 -14.56 -19.30 -0.51
C PHE A 248 -15.40 -20.17 -1.43
#